data_91c9f39c299fa4a6384fe2d30f3b0c38
#
_entry.id   91c9f39c299fa4a6384fe2d30f3b0c38
#
_cell.length_a   1.000
_cell.length_b   1.000
_cell.length_c   1.000
_cell.angle_alpha   90.00
_cell.angle_beta   90.00
_cell.angle_gamma   90.00
#
_symmetry.space_group_name_H-M   'P 1'
#
loop_
_entity.id
_entity.type
_entity.pdbx_description
1 polymer ?
#
loop_
_entity_poly.entity_id
_entity_poly.type
_entity_poly.pdbx_seq_one_letter_code
_entity_poly.pdbx_strand_id
1 'polypeptide(L)'
;KVMSLWTMGFNQHTRGTWANNMVYNIHLLTGKISQPGNSPFSLTGQPSACGTAREVGTFAHRLPADMVVTNPAHRKHTEEIWNLPEGTIPDKIGLHAVAQSRALKDGKLKCYWTQTTNNMQAGPNINGEIYPGWRNPKAFVVVSDVYPTVSAMSADLILPAAMWMEKEGAFG
;
A
#
# COMPACT_ATOMS: atom_id res chain seq x y z
N LYS A 1 7.37 -14.75 30.68
CA LYS A 1 7.14 -13.52 29.92
C LYS A 1 6.83 -13.89 28.48
N VAL A 2 5.86 -13.24 27.86
CA VAL A 2 5.43 -13.50 26.48
C VAL A 2 5.21 -12.19 25.74
N MET A 3 5.80 -12.07 24.56
CA MET A 3 5.54 -10.96 23.64
C MET A 3 5.19 -11.57 22.27
N SER A 4 4.03 -11.17 21.73
CA SER A 4 3.64 -11.54 20.37
C SER A 4 3.99 -10.42 19.42
N LEU A 5 4.74 -10.74 18.39
CA LEU A 5 5.19 -9.78 17.37
C LEU A 5 4.53 -10.14 16.04
N TRP A 6 3.88 -9.16 15.39
CA TRP A 6 3.28 -9.35 14.06
C TRP A 6 3.29 -8.05 13.27
N THR A 7 2.97 -8.12 12.00
CA THR A 7 2.85 -6.97 11.11
C THR A 7 1.84 -7.25 9.98
N MET A 8 2.14 -6.89 8.76
CA MET A 8 1.22 -6.88 7.62
C MET A 8 0.68 -8.26 7.24
N GLY A 9 1.34 -9.35 7.63
CA GLY A 9 0.82 -10.71 7.47
C GLY A 9 -0.55 -10.92 8.11
N PHE A 10 -0.83 -10.27 9.26
CA PHE A 10 -2.17 -10.19 9.87
C PHE A 10 -2.96 -8.99 9.37
N ASN A 11 -2.31 -7.80 9.31
CA ASN A 11 -3.02 -6.53 9.13
C ASN A 11 -3.64 -6.39 7.73
N GLN A 12 -3.02 -6.96 6.69
CA GLN A 12 -3.46 -6.84 5.30
C GLN A 12 -4.32 -8.01 4.80
N HIS A 13 -4.91 -8.77 5.70
CA HIS A 13 -5.90 -9.79 5.37
C HIS A 13 -7.34 -9.25 5.38
N THR A 14 -8.22 -9.88 4.62
CA THR A 14 -9.67 -9.56 4.61
C THR A 14 -10.31 -9.58 6.00
N ARG A 15 -9.80 -10.41 6.90
CA ARG A 15 -10.22 -10.51 8.31
C ARG A 15 -9.11 -10.08 9.27
N GLY A 16 -8.24 -9.18 8.84
CA GLY A 16 -7.08 -8.72 9.59
C GLY A 16 -7.42 -8.16 10.97
N THR A 17 -8.47 -7.35 11.10
CA THR A 17 -8.95 -6.82 12.38
C THR A 17 -9.29 -7.95 13.36
N TRP A 18 -9.99 -8.96 12.92
CA TRP A 18 -10.34 -10.12 13.78
C TRP A 18 -9.10 -10.94 14.17
N ALA A 19 -8.17 -11.15 13.24
CA ALA A 19 -6.92 -11.83 13.53
C ALA A 19 -6.09 -11.06 14.59
N ASN A 20 -6.03 -9.74 14.49
CA ASN A 20 -5.39 -8.88 15.51
C ASN A 20 -6.09 -9.02 16.86
N ASN A 21 -7.42 -8.99 16.90
CA ASN A 21 -8.18 -9.17 18.13
C ASN A 21 -7.92 -10.54 18.78
N MET A 22 -7.70 -11.58 17.99
CA MET A 22 -7.33 -12.91 18.54
C MET A 22 -6.00 -12.87 19.27
N VAL A 23 -5.00 -12.14 18.76
CA VAL A 23 -3.71 -11.94 19.45
C VAL A 23 -3.93 -11.21 20.78
N TYR A 24 -4.73 -10.14 20.78
CA TYR A 24 -5.05 -9.41 22.01
C TYR A 24 -5.77 -10.30 23.02
N ASN A 25 -6.74 -11.09 22.57
CA ASN A 25 -7.50 -12.00 23.43
C ASN A 25 -6.60 -13.04 24.09
N ILE A 26 -5.62 -13.60 23.40
CA ILE A 26 -4.65 -14.54 23.99
C ILE A 26 -3.87 -13.87 25.14
N HIS A 27 -3.41 -12.65 24.94
CA HIS A 27 -2.70 -11.91 25.99
C HIS A 27 -3.60 -11.55 27.18
N LEU A 28 -4.85 -11.16 26.91
CA LEU A 28 -5.84 -10.85 27.96
C LEU A 28 -6.19 -12.09 28.78
N LEU A 29 -6.53 -13.21 28.11
CA LEU A 29 -6.92 -14.46 28.77
C LEU A 29 -5.79 -15.07 29.62
N THR A 30 -4.55 -14.88 29.20
CA THR A 30 -3.38 -15.43 29.91
C THR A 30 -2.77 -14.44 30.91
N GLY A 31 -3.32 -13.22 31.05
CA GLY A 31 -2.76 -12.17 31.88
C GLY A 31 -1.38 -11.67 31.45
N LYS A 32 -1.04 -11.86 30.16
CA LYS A 32 0.26 -11.47 29.60
C LYS A 32 0.22 -10.11 28.92
N ILE A 33 -0.33 -9.12 29.61
CA ILE A 33 -0.50 -7.74 29.12
C ILE A 33 -0.14 -6.76 30.23
N SER A 34 0.31 -5.56 29.85
CA SER A 34 0.62 -4.45 30.76
C SER A 34 1.63 -4.76 31.86
N GLN A 35 2.52 -5.68 31.63
CA GLN A 35 3.62 -6.04 32.54
C GLN A 35 4.94 -6.03 31.76
N PRO A 36 6.07 -5.66 32.39
CA PRO A 36 7.37 -5.68 31.70
C PRO A 36 7.70 -7.03 31.06
N GLY A 37 7.88 -7.01 29.74
CA GLY A 37 8.14 -8.19 28.91
C GLY A 37 6.90 -9.01 28.52
N ASN A 38 5.70 -8.50 28.76
CA ASN A 38 4.44 -9.08 28.28
C ASN A 38 3.68 -8.05 27.45
N SER A 39 3.49 -8.30 26.17
CA SER A 39 2.73 -7.39 25.29
C SER A 39 2.30 -8.05 23.98
N PRO A 40 1.09 -7.78 23.49
CA PRO A 40 0.81 -7.85 22.07
C PRO A 40 1.46 -6.63 21.39
N PHE A 41 2.40 -6.84 20.46
CA PHE A 41 3.17 -5.78 19.84
C PHE A 41 3.11 -5.85 18.32
N SER A 42 2.33 -4.97 17.71
CA SER A 42 2.29 -4.83 16.25
C SER A 42 3.52 -4.04 15.78
N LEU A 43 4.35 -4.70 14.98
CA LEU A 43 5.47 -4.06 14.29
C LEU A 43 4.95 -3.37 13.03
N THR A 44 4.82 -2.07 13.04
CA THR A 44 4.38 -1.29 11.86
C THR A 44 5.51 -1.19 10.83
N GLY A 45 6.07 -2.17 10.43
CA GLY A 45 7.10 -2.52 9.51
C GLY A 45 7.91 -1.45 8.78
N GLN A 46 7.30 -0.47 8.19
CA GLN A 46 7.98 0.47 7.29
C GLN A 46 8.43 1.73 8.01
N PRO A 47 9.70 2.15 7.85
CA PRO A 47 10.14 3.49 8.27
C PRO A 47 9.27 4.56 7.60
N SER A 48 8.91 5.59 8.33
CA SER A 48 8.03 6.67 7.84
C SER A 48 6.64 6.23 7.37
N ALA A 49 6.09 5.14 7.90
CA ALA A 49 4.74 4.72 7.51
C ALA A 49 3.70 5.82 7.73
N CYS A 50 3.81 6.60 8.80
CA CYS A 50 2.96 7.77 9.03
C CYS A 50 3.29 8.88 8.01
N GLY A 51 4.56 9.23 7.82
CA GLY A 51 4.99 10.26 6.89
C GLY A 51 4.62 9.97 5.44
N THR A 52 4.74 8.73 4.99
CA THR A 52 4.39 8.36 3.61
C THR A 52 2.90 8.14 3.40
N ALA A 53 2.21 7.52 4.35
CA ALA A 53 0.80 7.17 4.18
C ALA A 53 -0.15 8.33 4.45
N ARG A 54 0.13 9.14 5.46
CA ARG A 54 -0.74 10.23 5.90
C ARG A 54 -0.33 11.58 5.37
N GLU A 55 0.91 11.98 5.61
CA GLU A 55 1.40 13.30 5.23
C GLU A 55 1.53 13.46 3.70
N VAL A 56 1.98 12.43 3.01
CA VAL A 56 2.11 12.45 1.54
C VAL A 56 0.79 12.11 0.84
N GLY A 57 -0.10 11.34 1.48
CA GLY A 57 -1.40 10.99 0.92
C GLY A 57 -1.34 9.89 -0.14
N THR A 58 -0.61 8.81 0.12
CA THR A 58 -0.42 7.71 -0.86
C THR A 58 -1.61 6.80 -1.08
N PHE A 59 -2.62 6.84 -0.21
CA PHE A 59 -3.84 6.04 -0.38
C PHE A 59 -4.82 6.66 -1.37
N ALA A 60 -5.56 5.84 -2.08
CA ALA A 60 -6.51 6.26 -3.12
C ALA A 60 -7.59 7.25 -2.65
N HIS A 61 -7.86 7.33 -1.34
CA HIS A 61 -8.84 8.24 -0.74
C HIS A 61 -8.21 9.48 -0.10
N ARG A 62 -6.88 9.56 -0.07
CA ARG A 62 -6.12 10.59 0.63
C ARG A 62 -5.59 11.67 -0.30
N LEU A 63 -5.42 12.84 0.29
CA LEU A 63 -4.58 13.94 -0.16
C LEU A 63 -3.52 14.20 0.93
N PRO A 64 -2.46 14.98 0.66
CA PRO A 64 -1.46 15.30 1.67
C PRO A 64 -2.05 15.89 2.96
N ALA A 65 -1.29 15.77 4.07
CA ALA A 65 -1.66 16.32 5.38
C ALA A 65 -3.02 15.83 5.92
N ASP A 66 -3.26 14.51 5.82
CA ASP A 66 -4.50 13.85 6.28
C ASP A 66 -5.80 14.32 5.59
N MET A 67 -5.71 15.11 4.55
CA MET A 67 -6.87 15.51 3.75
C MET A 67 -7.43 14.33 2.94
N VAL A 68 -8.67 14.46 2.48
CA VAL A 68 -9.38 13.40 1.73
C VAL A 68 -9.99 13.94 0.44
N VAL A 69 -9.97 13.11 -0.61
CA VAL A 69 -10.46 13.49 -1.94
C VAL A 69 -11.96 13.74 -1.99
N THR A 70 -12.74 13.18 -1.08
CA THR A 70 -14.20 13.37 -1.02
C THR A 70 -14.62 14.73 -0.47
N ASN A 71 -13.72 15.46 0.20
CA ASN A 71 -14.00 16.78 0.74
C ASN A 71 -13.63 17.87 -0.30
N PRO A 72 -14.60 18.67 -0.78
CA PRO A 72 -14.34 19.70 -1.79
C PRO A 72 -13.37 20.78 -1.33
N ALA A 73 -13.40 21.17 -0.03
CA ALA A 73 -12.47 22.16 0.50
C ALA A 73 -11.01 21.62 0.50
N HIS A 74 -10.81 20.33 0.79
CA HIS A 74 -9.51 19.71 0.74
C HIS A 74 -8.96 19.64 -0.69
N ARG A 75 -9.81 19.28 -1.67
CA ARG A 75 -9.40 19.27 -3.09
C ARG A 75 -8.99 20.67 -3.54
N LYS A 76 -9.83 21.68 -3.30
CA LYS A 76 -9.54 23.05 -3.67
C LYS A 76 -8.22 23.53 -3.06
N HIS A 77 -8.00 23.31 -1.77
CA HIS A 77 -6.76 23.67 -1.09
C HIS A 77 -5.54 22.98 -1.71
N THR A 78 -5.65 21.68 -2.02
CA THR A 78 -4.56 20.93 -2.66
C THR A 78 -4.30 21.43 -4.08
N GLU A 79 -5.34 21.72 -4.86
CA GLU A 79 -5.23 22.25 -6.21
C GLU A 79 -4.53 23.62 -6.21
N GLU A 80 -4.85 24.49 -5.25
CA GLU A 80 -4.18 25.78 -5.06
C GLU A 80 -2.67 25.61 -4.79
N ILE A 81 -2.30 24.71 -3.87
CA ILE A 81 -0.87 24.42 -3.54
C ILE A 81 -0.13 23.82 -4.73
N TRP A 82 -0.77 22.91 -5.46
CA TRP A 82 -0.15 22.25 -6.62
C TRP A 82 -0.22 23.07 -7.90
N ASN A 83 -0.80 24.27 -7.83
CA ASN A 83 -1.01 25.16 -8.99
C ASN A 83 -1.78 24.44 -10.12
N LEU A 84 -2.84 23.75 -9.77
CA LEU A 84 -3.72 23.07 -10.71
C LEU A 84 -5.01 23.88 -10.93
N PRO A 85 -5.64 23.76 -12.10
CA PRO A 85 -6.98 24.30 -12.32
C PRO A 85 -8.00 23.70 -11.35
N GLU A 86 -8.97 24.48 -10.90
CA GLU A 86 -10.06 24.01 -10.04
C GLU A 86 -10.82 22.84 -10.69
N GLY A 87 -11.08 21.79 -9.92
CA GLY A 87 -11.77 20.58 -10.39
C GLY A 87 -10.87 19.58 -11.12
N THR A 88 -9.55 19.75 -11.10
CA THR A 88 -8.59 18.77 -11.66
C THR A 88 -8.55 17.49 -10.83
N ILE A 89 -8.62 17.60 -9.51
CA ILE A 89 -8.63 16.44 -8.61
C ILE A 89 -10.02 15.81 -8.61
N PRO A 90 -10.16 14.51 -8.98
CA PRO A 90 -11.44 13.82 -8.96
C PRO A 90 -12.07 13.80 -7.55
N ASP A 91 -13.40 13.88 -7.49
CA ASP A 91 -14.16 13.84 -6.25
C ASP A 91 -14.41 12.41 -5.72
N LYS A 92 -14.03 11.40 -6.51
CA LYS A 92 -14.24 10.00 -6.20
C LYS A 92 -12.94 9.33 -5.76
N ILE A 93 -13.07 8.45 -4.79
CA ILE A 93 -11.96 7.60 -4.33
C ILE A 93 -11.49 6.71 -5.48
N GLY A 94 -10.17 6.63 -5.68
CA GLY A 94 -9.56 5.75 -6.67
C GLY A 94 -9.71 4.27 -6.31
N LEU A 95 -9.34 3.39 -7.24
CA LEU A 95 -9.42 1.94 -7.05
C LEU A 95 -8.41 1.47 -6.00
N HIS A 96 -8.85 0.63 -5.06
CA HIS A 96 -7.94 -0.09 -4.17
C HIS A 96 -7.16 -1.18 -4.92
N ALA A 97 -6.06 -1.68 -4.37
CA ALA A 97 -5.10 -2.58 -5.04
C ALA A 97 -5.74 -3.79 -5.74
N VAL A 98 -6.70 -4.47 -5.09
CA VAL A 98 -7.40 -5.60 -5.70
C VAL A 98 -8.29 -5.17 -6.88
N ALA A 99 -8.99 -4.04 -6.73
CA ALA A 99 -9.81 -3.49 -7.81
C ALA A 99 -8.95 -2.99 -8.99
N GLN A 100 -7.75 -2.46 -8.74
CA GLN A 100 -6.80 -2.11 -9.78
C GLN A 100 -6.37 -3.34 -10.59
N SER A 101 -6.05 -4.45 -9.91
CA SER A 101 -5.70 -5.71 -10.57
C SER A 101 -6.84 -6.24 -11.44
N ARG A 102 -8.08 -6.17 -10.95
CA ARG A 102 -9.27 -6.52 -11.75
C ARG A 102 -9.45 -5.61 -12.94
N ALA A 103 -9.31 -4.30 -12.75
CA ALA A 103 -9.43 -3.33 -13.83
C ALA A 103 -8.34 -3.51 -14.92
N LEU A 104 -7.13 -3.91 -14.50
CA LEU A 104 -6.06 -4.28 -15.44
C LEU A 104 -6.42 -5.54 -16.23
N LYS A 105 -6.89 -6.58 -15.55
CA LYS A 105 -7.38 -7.82 -16.17
C LYS A 105 -8.52 -7.55 -17.17
N ASP A 106 -9.46 -6.72 -16.79
CA ASP A 106 -10.62 -6.34 -17.61
C ASP A 106 -10.25 -5.38 -18.77
N GLY A 107 -9.00 -4.94 -18.87
CA GLY A 107 -8.53 -3.97 -19.87
C GLY A 107 -9.05 -2.54 -19.67
N LYS A 108 -9.57 -2.23 -18.48
CA LYS A 108 -10.01 -0.88 -18.10
C LYS A 108 -8.84 0.03 -17.74
N LEU A 109 -7.77 -0.55 -17.16
CA LEU A 109 -6.47 0.10 -17.02
C LEU A 109 -5.57 -0.33 -18.14
N LYS A 110 -4.93 0.64 -18.80
CA LYS A 110 -4.02 0.43 -19.93
C LYS A 110 -2.57 0.63 -19.57
N CYS A 111 -2.30 1.30 -18.45
CA CYS A 111 -0.97 1.48 -17.90
C CYS A 111 -1.01 1.20 -16.40
N TYR A 112 -0.04 0.46 -15.91
CA TYR A 112 0.07 0.11 -14.51
C TYR A 112 1.52 0.21 -14.06
N TRP A 113 1.80 1.16 -13.18
CA TRP A 113 3.15 1.37 -12.65
C TRP A 113 3.22 0.90 -11.20
N THR A 114 4.03 -0.13 -10.97
CA THR A 114 4.31 -0.69 -9.64
C THR A 114 5.68 -0.20 -9.17
N GLN A 115 5.72 0.30 -7.94
CA GLN A 115 6.95 0.78 -7.32
C GLN A 115 7.24 -0.03 -6.05
N THR A 116 8.42 -0.67 -6.01
CA THR A 116 8.97 -1.37 -4.83
C THR A 116 8.01 -2.36 -4.17
N THR A 117 7.17 -3.05 -4.94
CA THR A 117 6.31 -4.13 -4.45
C THR A 117 6.21 -5.26 -5.47
N ASN A 118 6.33 -6.50 -5.00
CA ASN A 118 6.34 -7.70 -5.84
C ASN A 118 4.95 -8.32 -5.95
N ASN A 119 4.03 -7.60 -6.59
CA ASN A 119 2.61 -7.98 -6.71
C ASN A 119 2.39 -9.33 -7.39
N MET A 120 3.24 -9.70 -8.35
CA MET A 120 3.16 -10.99 -9.05
C MET A 120 3.44 -12.19 -8.13
N GLN A 121 3.97 -11.96 -6.92
CA GLN A 121 4.26 -12.99 -5.94
C GLN A 121 3.48 -12.79 -4.63
N ALA A 122 3.24 -11.56 -4.23
CA ALA A 122 2.62 -11.21 -2.94
C ALA A 122 1.14 -10.81 -3.04
N GLY A 123 0.61 -10.58 -4.24
CA GLY A 123 -0.77 -10.15 -4.42
C GLY A 123 -1.80 -11.26 -4.15
N PRO A 124 -3.01 -10.90 -3.73
CA PRO A 124 -4.08 -11.88 -3.51
C PRO A 124 -4.59 -12.44 -4.83
N ASN A 125 -4.96 -13.74 -4.82
CA ASN A 125 -5.51 -14.44 -6.00
C ASN A 125 -4.65 -14.29 -7.26
N ILE A 126 -3.36 -14.60 -7.13
CA ILE A 126 -2.33 -14.41 -8.17
C ILE A 126 -2.79 -15.00 -9.51
N ASN A 127 -3.23 -16.25 -9.52
CA ASN A 127 -3.59 -16.95 -10.76
C ASN A 127 -4.90 -16.44 -11.38
N GLY A 128 -5.86 -16.02 -10.58
CA GLY A 128 -7.18 -15.58 -11.05
C GLY A 128 -7.28 -14.12 -11.43
N GLU A 129 -6.43 -13.26 -10.86
CA GLU A 129 -6.56 -11.81 -11.01
C GLU A 129 -5.24 -11.12 -11.40
N ILE A 130 -4.14 -11.42 -10.70
CA ILE A 130 -2.88 -10.69 -10.90
C ILE A 130 -2.23 -11.09 -12.24
N TYR A 131 -1.95 -12.37 -12.45
CA TYR A 131 -1.32 -12.84 -13.68
C TYR A 131 -2.12 -12.50 -14.94
N PRO A 132 -3.45 -12.71 -14.99
CA PRO A 132 -4.21 -12.33 -16.18
C PRO A 132 -4.18 -10.83 -16.46
N GLY A 133 -4.12 -10.00 -15.42
CA GLY A 133 -4.01 -8.55 -15.58
C GLY A 133 -2.66 -8.11 -16.13
N TRP A 134 -1.58 -8.59 -15.52
CA TRP A 134 -0.22 -8.27 -15.93
C TRP A 134 0.15 -8.79 -17.34
N ARG A 135 -0.48 -9.86 -17.79
CA ARG A 135 -0.28 -10.44 -19.11
C ARG A 135 -1.33 -10.03 -20.13
N ASN A 136 -2.16 -9.06 -19.80
CA ASN A 136 -3.12 -8.52 -20.75
C ASN A 136 -2.37 -7.76 -21.87
N PRO A 137 -2.43 -8.17 -23.14
CA PRO A 137 -1.67 -7.54 -24.22
C PRO A 137 -2.08 -6.09 -24.53
N LYS A 138 -3.18 -5.62 -23.91
CA LYS A 138 -3.66 -4.23 -24.00
C LYS A 138 -3.13 -3.34 -22.88
N ALA A 139 -2.41 -3.91 -21.92
CA ALA A 139 -1.84 -3.20 -20.78
C ALA A 139 -0.34 -2.99 -21.00
N PHE A 140 0.15 -1.85 -20.53
CA PHE A 140 1.58 -1.55 -20.44
C PHE A 140 1.96 -1.48 -18.98
N VAL A 141 2.84 -2.39 -18.53
CA VAL A 141 3.22 -2.54 -17.13
C VAL A 141 4.64 -2.03 -16.92
N VAL A 142 4.79 -1.09 -15.99
CA VAL A 142 6.07 -0.54 -15.57
C VAL A 142 6.37 -1.00 -14.14
N VAL A 143 7.59 -1.42 -13.88
CA VAL A 143 8.05 -1.75 -12.53
C VAL A 143 9.32 -0.97 -12.20
N SER A 144 9.27 -0.26 -11.07
CA SER A 144 10.45 0.33 -10.44
C SER A 144 10.80 -0.49 -9.21
N ASP A 145 11.93 -1.16 -9.22
CA ASP A 145 12.37 -1.98 -8.09
C ASP A 145 13.91 -2.00 -7.98
N VAL A 146 14.40 -2.34 -6.80
CA VAL A 146 15.83 -2.48 -6.53
C VAL A 146 16.39 -3.84 -6.95
N TYR A 147 15.52 -4.84 -7.10
CA TYR A 147 15.87 -6.19 -7.51
C TYR A 147 15.04 -6.66 -8.71
N PRO A 148 15.55 -7.58 -9.52
CA PRO A 148 14.81 -8.22 -10.59
C PRO A 148 13.81 -9.25 -10.02
N THR A 149 12.78 -8.75 -9.36
CA THR A 149 11.69 -9.56 -8.79
C THR A 149 10.88 -10.24 -9.89
N VAL A 150 10.02 -11.21 -9.52
CA VAL A 150 9.08 -11.83 -10.47
C VAL A 150 8.20 -10.76 -11.15
N SER A 151 7.81 -9.74 -10.40
CA SER A 151 7.07 -8.60 -10.98
C SER A 151 7.90 -7.82 -11.99
N ALA A 152 9.15 -7.49 -11.66
CA ALA A 152 10.04 -6.79 -12.57
C ALA A 152 10.29 -7.58 -13.86
N MET A 153 10.58 -8.88 -13.74
CA MET A 153 10.81 -9.75 -14.91
C MET A 153 9.58 -9.98 -15.77
N SER A 154 8.40 -9.61 -15.29
CA SER A 154 7.12 -9.74 -16.03
C SER A 154 6.61 -8.41 -16.56
N ALA A 155 7.35 -7.32 -16.38
CA ALA A 155 6.98 -5.98 -16.82
C ALA A 155 7.42 -5.71 -18.27
N ASP A 156 6.73 -4.79 -18.92
CA ASP A 156 7.12 -4.27 -20.25
C ASP A 156 8.30 -3.30 -20.15
N LEU A 157 8.41 -2.57 -19.02
CA LEU A 157 9.50 -1.66 -18.74
C LEU A 157 9.96 -1.80 -17.28
N ILE A 158 11.27 -1.95 -17.11
CA ILE A 158 11.92 -1.98 -15.79
C ILE A 158 12.70 -0.67 -15.59
N LEU A 159 12.44 0.00 -14.48
CA LEU A 159 13.16 1.18 -14.03
C LEU A 159 13.92 0.82 -12.74
N PRO A 160 15.24 0.63 -12.78
CA PRO A 160 16.03 0.34 -11.60
C PRO A 160 15.91 1.46 -10.55
N ALA A 161 15.66 1.10 -9.30
CA ALA A 161 15.53 2.03 -8.18
C ALA A 161 16.70 1.85 -7.20
N ALA A 162 17.16 2.96 -6.63
CA ALA A 162 18.15 2.93 -5.56
C ALA A 162 17.53 2.46 -4.24
N MET A 163 18.28 1.67 -3.47
CA MET A 163 17.92 1.34 -2.10
C MET A 163 17.96 2.58 -1.21
N TRP A 164 17.29 2.52 -0.06
CA TRP A 164 17.27 3.64 0.88
C TRP A 164 18.65 4.07 1.37
N MET A 165 19.62 3.14 1.45
CA MET A 165 21.00 3.42 1.84
C MET A 165 21.87 3.97 0.69
N GLU A 166 21.38 3.96 -0.52
CA GLU A 166 22.10 4.44 -1.73
C GLU A 166 21.66 5.85 -2.14
N LYS A 167 20.81 6.48 -1.36
CA LYS A 167 20.25 7.80 -1.63
C LYS A 167 20.05 8.61 -0.37
N GLU A 168 19.99 9.92 -0.51
CA GLU A 168 19.59 10.82 0.57
C GLU A 168 18.08 10.75 0.81
N GLY A 169 17.64 10.97 2.04
CA GLY A 169 16.24 10.98 2.42
C GLY A 169 16.06 11.31 3.89
N ALA A 170 14.81 11.56 4.25
CA ALA A 170 14.36 11.78 5.62
C ALA A 170 13.20 10.82 5.96
N PHE A 171 13.10 10.47 7.23
CA PHE A 171 12.01 9.65 7.76
C PHE A 171 11.15 10.50 8.71
N GLY A 172 9.84 10.39 8.60
CA GLY A 172 8.88 11.06 9.44
C GLY A 172 8.14 10.12 10.40
#